data_c9e19bc6ff817917d256d7df0318fca2
#
_entry.id   c9e19bc6ff817917d256d7df0318fca2
#
_cell.length_a   1.000
_cell.length_b   1.000
_cell.length_c   1.000
_cell.angle_alpha   90.00
_cell.angle_beta   90.00
_cell.angle_gamma   90.00
#
_symmetry.space_group_name_H-M   'P 1'
#
loop_
_entity.id
_entity.type
_entity.pdbx_description
1 polymer ?
#
loop_
_entity_poly.entity_id
_entity_poly.type
_entity_poly.pdbx_seq_one_letter_code
_entity_poly.pdbx_strand_id
1 'polypeptide(L)'
;MLELKALTKRHGNALLLDAVSWQWPTVAQSDGVEVVALLGPSGAGKSTLLRIIAGLEAATSGEVLWANRSLATVPVERRGFALMFQQFALFPHLNVRDNVAFGLREQGVSKAAARNDADAALVSVGLAGYGARATTALSGGEQQRVALVRALVTQPKLLLLDEPFSALDAALRGQLRAAFLDDIRRAWDGRTESVRRVLLVTHDEAEARQMGHHAWRLEKGALVPLW
;
A
#
# COMPACT_ATOMS: atom_id res chain seq x y z
N MET A 1 11.02 6.73 -10.70
CA MET A 1 9.69 6.10 -10.85
C MET A 1 9.84 4.59 -10.70
N LEU A 2 8.75 3.86 -10.43
CA LEU A 2 8.73 2.39 -10.39
C LEU A 2 8.74 1.84 -11.83
N GLU A 3 9.56 0.82 -12.06
CA GLU A 3 9.63 0.11 -13.33
C GLU A 3 9.82 -1.38 -13.08
N LEU A 4 9.18 -2.20 -13.89
CA LEU A 4 9.32 -3.66 -13.93
C LEU A 4 9.97 -4.02 -15.28
N LYS A 5 11.02 -4.84 -15.26
CA LYS A 5 11.70 -5.31 -16.47
C LYS A 5 11.67 -6.82 -16.56
N ALA A 6 10.93 -7.33 -17.54
CA ALA A 6 10.79 -8.74 -17.87
C ALA A 6 10.55 -9.62 -16.62
N LEU A 7 9.71 -9.13 -15.68
CA LEU A 7 9.49 -9.74 -14.38
C LEU A 7 8.72 -11.04 -14.54
N THR A 8 9.31 -12.16 -14.16
CA THR A 8 8.70 -13.49 -14.21
C THR A 8 8.58 -14.07 -12.81
N LYS A 9 7.43 -14.70 -12.54
CA LYS A 9 7.24 -15.44 -11.30
C LYS A 9 6.56 -16.77 -11.54
N ARG A 10 7.15 -17.83 -11.00
CA ARG A 10 6.60 -19.18 -10.95
C ARG A 10 6.39 -19.63 -9.50
N HIS A 11 5.31 -20.34 -9.25
CA HIS A 11 5.10 -21.16 -8.06
C HIS A 11 5.00 -22.62 -8.48
N GLY A 12 6.04 -23.39 -8.24
CA GLY A 12 6.17 -24.73 -8.82
C GLY A 12 6.06 -24.66 -10.35
N ASN A 13 5.12 -25.38 -10.94
CA ASN A 13 4.87 -25.37 -12.39
C ASN A 13 3.94 -24.23 -12.85
N ALA A 14 3.25 -23.54 -11.94
CA ALA A 14 2.32 -22.46 -12.29
C ALA A 14 3.09 -21.16 -12.60
N LEU A 15 2.85 -20.60 -13.79
CA LEU A 15 3.37 -19.32 -14.22
C LEU A 15 2.36 -18.24 -13.79
N LEU A 16 2.76 -17.35 -12.87
CA LEU A 16 1.92 -16.25 -12.37
C LEU A 16 2.17 -14.94 -13.09
N LEU A 17 3.45 -14.65 -13.36
CA LEU A 17 3.89 -13.47 -14.12
C LEU A 17 4.79 -13.94 -15.24
N ASP A 18 4.55 -13.46 -16.45
CA ASP A 18 5.28 -13.87 -17.66
C ASP A 18 5.97 -12.67 -18.29
N ALA A 19 7.26 -12.52 -18.01
CA ALA A 19 8.11 -11.45 -18.54
C ALA A 19 7.48 -10.05 -18.50
N VAL A 20 6.75 -9.74 -17.41
CA VAL A 20 6.02 -8.48 -17.25
C VAL A 20 6.99 -7.31 -17.31
N SER A 21 6.79 -6.42 -18.29
CA SER A 21 7.49 -5.13 -18.38
C SER A 21 6.46 -4.02 -18.25
N TRP A 22 6.69 -3.10 -17.30
CA TRP A 22 5.78 -2.01 -17.00
C TRP A 22 6.53 -0.85 -16.36
N GLN A 23 6.09 0.35 -16.65
CA GLN A 23 6.62 1.57 -16.07
C GLN A 23 5.49 2.41 -15.49
N TRP A 24 5.74 3.06 -14.34
CA TRP A 24 4.77 3.97 -13.75
C TRP A 24 4.33 5.02 -14.76
N PRO A 25 3.02 5.16 -15.05
CA PRO A 25 2.53 6.10 -16.04
C PRO A 25 2.76 7.55 -15.58
N THR A 26 2.83 8.47 -16.54
CA THR A 26 2.84 9.90 -16.24
C THR A 26 1.41 10.36 -15.96
N VAL A 27 1.18 10.91 -14.78
CA VAL A 27 -0.11 11.50 -14.40
C VAL A 27 -0.06 12.98 -14.72
N ALA A 28 -0.90 13.41 -15.68
CA ALA A 28 -0.91 14.78 -16.19
C ALA A 28 -1.41 15.81 -15.14
N GLN A 29 -2.33 15.38 -14.27
CA GLN A 29 -2.85 16.18 -13.16
C GLN A 29 -2.99 15.28 -11.95
N SER A 30 -2.28 15.60 -10.87
CA SER A 30 -2.47 14.99 -9.58
C SER A 30 -2.60 16.07 -8.52
N ASP A 31 -3.45 15.85 -7.55
CA ASP A 31 -3.61 16.68 -6.36
C ASP A 31 -2.58 16.33 -5.27
N GLY A 32 -1.37 15.95 -5.71
CA GLY A 32 -0.25 15.54 -4.86
C GLY A 32 -0.20 14.04 -4.55
N VAL A 33 -1.22 13.26 -4.95
CA VAL A 33 -1.24 11.79 -4.83
C VAL A 33 -1.53 11.15 -6.18
N GLU A 34 -0.61 10.34 -6.68
CA GLU A 34 -0.79 9.54 -7.89
C GLU A 34 -1.23 8.12 -7.51
N VAL A 35 -2.39 7.68 -7.99
CA VAL A 35 -2.90 6.32 -7.75
C VAL A 35 -2.93 5.55 -9.07
N VAL A 36 -2.26 4.41 -9.09
CA VAL A 36 -2.38 3.42 -10.17
C VAL A 36 -3.13 2.20 -9.63
N ALA A 37 -4.20 1.81 -10.29
CA ALA A 37 -4.96 0.63 -9.93
C ALA A 37 -4.51 -0.60 -10.72
N LEU A 38 -4.37 -1.73 -10.05
CA LEU A 38 -4.08 -3.04 -10.63
C LEU A 38 -5.27 -3.97 -10.40
N LEU A 39 -6.02 -4.23 -11.47
CA LEU A 39 -7.15 -5.15 -11.46
C LEU A 39 -6.74 -6.56 -11.89
N GLY A 40 -7.61 -7.51 -11.65
CA GLY A 40 -7.49 -8.89 -12.14
C GLY A 40 -8.28 -9.87 -11.27
N PRO A 41 -8.57 -11.07 -11.78
CA PRO A 41 -9.28 -12.09 -11.02
C PRO A 41 -8.49 -12.54 -9.78
N SER A 42 -9.18 -13.20 -8.85
CA SER A 42 -8.52 -13.85 -7.71
C SER A 42 -7.51 -14.89 -8.22
N GLY A 43 -6.35 -14.96 -7.59
CA GLY A 43 -5.28 -15.87 -8.02
C GLY A 43 -4.45 -15.42 -9.24
N ALA A 44 -4.73 -14.28 -9.86
CA ALA A 44 -3.98 -13.79 -11.02
C ALA A 44 -2.51 -13.40 -10.71
N GLY A 45 -2.11 -13.36 -9.43
CA GLY A 45 -0.75 -12.97 -9.03
C GLY A 45 -0.60 -11.51 -8.58
N LYS A 46 -1.69 -10.77 -8.39
CA LYS A 46 -1.66 -9.35 -7.98
C LYS A 46 -0.92 -9.14 -6.65
N SER A 47 -1.30 -9.86 -5.60
CA SER A 47 -0.63 -9.79 -4.28
C SER A 47 0.81 -10.26 -4.35
N THR A 48 1.11 -11.26 -5.19
CA THR A 48 2.48 -11.72 -5.46
C THR A 48 3.31 -10.61 -6.09
N LEU A 49 2.76 -9.89 -7.08
CA LEU A 49 3.44 -8.74 -7.68
C LEU A 49 3.72 -7.64 -6.65
N LEU A 50 2.74 -7.31 -5.79
CA LEU A 50 2.96 -6.35 -4.68
C LEU A 50 4.08 -6.80 -3.74
N ARG A 51 4.10 -8.08 -3.34
CA ARG A 51 5.14 -8.63 -2.46
C ARG A 51 6.52 -8.57 -3.11
N ILE A 52 6.62 -8.84 -4.41
CA ILE A 52 7.89 -8.72 -5.15
C ILE A 52 8.35 -7.26 -5.18
N ILE A 53 7.47 -6.31 -5.47
CA ILE A 53 7.78 -4.86 -5.44
C ILE A 53 8.22 -4.44 -4.03
N ALA A 54 7.53 -4.89 -3.00
CA ALA A 54 7.87 -4.62 -1.60
C ALA A 54 9.21 -5.27 -1.18
N GLY A 55 9.65 -6.34 -1.87
CA GLY A 55 10.84 -7.12 -1.53
C GLY A 55 10.60 -8.25 -0.55
N LEU A 56 9.33 -8.57 -0.29
CA LEU A 56 8.92 -9.67 0.59
C LEU A 56 8.97 -11.04 -0.12
N GLU A 57 9.02 -11.02 -1.45
CA GLU A 57 9.09 -12.21 -2.28
C GLU A 57 10.05 -11.99 -3.45
N ALA A 58 10.85 -13.01 -3.78
CA ALA A 58 11.76 -12.94 -4.92
C ALA A 58 11.02 -13.26 -6.23
N ALA A 59 11.34 -12.51 -7.30
CA ALA A 59 10.98 -12.91 -8.66
C ALA A 59 11.78 -14.16 -9.07
N THR A 60 11.28 -14.92 -10.05
CA THR A 60 12.02 -16.01 -10.67
C THR A 60 13.09 -15.46 -11.61
N SER A 61 12.76 -14.40 -12.37
CA SER A 61 13.69 -13.64 -13.20
C SER A 61 13.15 -12.23 -13.45
N GLY A 62 13.97 -11.39 -14.09
CA GLY A 62 13.65 -9.97 -14.28
C GLY A 62 13.96 -9.15 -13.03
N GLU A 63 13.61 -7.88 -13.06
CA GLU A 63 13.95 -6.97 -11.96
C GLU A 63 12.92 -5.88 -11.73
N VAL A 64 12.90 -5.36 -10.49
CA VAL A 64 12.17 -4.17 -10.08
C VAL A 64 13.15 -3.02 -9.93
N LEU A 65 12.86 -1.88 -10.57
CA LEU A 65 13.66 -0.68 -10.44
C LEU A 65 12.86 0.44 -9.77
N TRP A 66 13.57 1.25 -9.00
CA TRP A 66 13.08 2.52 -8.46
C TRP A 66 14.04 3.64 -8.83
N ALA A 67 13.53 4.68 -9.49
CA ALA A 67 14.35 5.80 -9.98
C ALA A 67 15.57 5.31 -10.80
N ASN A 68 15.35 4.37 -11.71
CA ASN A 68 16.35 3.72 -12.58
C ASN A 68 17.44 2.91 -11.84
N ARG A 69 17.22 2.59 -10.57
CA ARG A 69 18.12 1.76 -9.77
C ARG A 69 17.46 0.42 -9.45
N SER A 70 18.16 -0.69 -9.68
CA SER A 70 17.67 -2.02 -9.35
C SER A 70 17.46 -2.17 -7.84
N LEU A 71 16.34 -2.78 -7.46
CA LEU A 71 16.01 -3.12 -6.07
C LEU A 71 16.41 -4.56 -5.71
N ALA A 72 17.05 -5.31 -6.60
CA ALA A 72 17.36 -6.72 -6.40
C ALA A 72 18.16 -7.01 -5.12
N THR A 73 19.09 -6.12 -4.77
CA THR A 73 19.94 -6.24 -3.57
C THR A 73 19.52 -5.30 -2.44
N VAL A 74 18.44 -4.54 -2.63
CA VAL A 74 17.94 -3.59 -1.60
C VAL A 74 17.01 -4.34 -0.65
N PRO A 75 17.36 -4.48 0.63
CA PRO A 75 16.53 -5.16 1.61
C PRO A 75 15.23 -4.36 1.85
N VAL A 76 14.18 -5.05 2.29
CA VAL A 76 12.80 -4.52 2.42
C VAL A 76 12.76 -3.20 3.19
N GLU A 77 13.42 -3.15 4.35
CA GLU A 77 13.45 -1.98 5.25
C GLU A 77 14.14 -0.75 4.65
N ARG A 78 14.94 -0.94 3.58
CA ARG A 78 15.65 0.15 2.89
C ARG A 78 15.00 0.59 1.59
N ARG A 79 13.96 -0.09 1.12
CA ARG A 79 13.20 0.31 -0.09
C ARG A 79 12.42 1.60 0.13
N GLY A 80 12.03 1.89 1.37
CA GLY A 80 11.20 3.03 1.71
C GLY A 80 9.78 2.91 1.15
N PHE A 81 9.28 1.68 1.02
CA PHE A 81 7.92 1.36 0.61
C PHE A 81 7.12 0.87 1.82
N ALA A 82 5.81 1.08 1.80
CA ALA A 82 4.91 0.51 2.80
C ALA A 82 3.88 -0.38 2.12
N LEU A 83 3.52 -1.49 2.76
CA LEU A 83 2.52 -2.42 2.29
C LEU A 83 1.40 -2.54 3.33
N MET A 84 0.17 -2.29 2.89
CA MET A 84 -1.05 -2.59 3.64
C MET A 84 -1.65 -3.88 3.09
N PHE A 85 -1.70 -4.90 3.95
CA PHE A 85 -2.24 -6.21 3.62
C PHE A 85 -3.77 -6.24 3.67
N GLN A 86 -4.38 -7.15 2.93
CA GLN A 86 -5.82 -7.37 2.86
C GLN A 86 -6.49 -7.54 4.24
N GLN A 87 -5.84 -8.24 5.19
CA GLN A 87 -6.31 -8.45 6.55
C GLN A 87 -5.74 -7.45 7.55
N PHE A 88 -5.25 -6.28 7.08
CA PHE A 88 -4.64 -5.21 7.86
C PHE A 88 -3.38 -5.60 8.65
N ALA A 89 -3.22 -6.85 9.06
CA ALA A 89 -2.08 -7.41 9.79
C ALA A 89 -1.63 -6.55 10.98
N LEU A 90 -2.60 -6.08 11.78
CA LEU A 90 -2.29 -5.36 13.02
C LEU A 90 -1.70 -6.33 14.04
N PHE A 91 -0.73 -5.86 14.83
CA PHE A 91 -0.11 -6.63 15.89
C PHE A 91 -1.07 -6.74 17.09
N PRO A 92 -1.64 -7.93 17.39
CA PRO A 92 -2.68 -8.05 18.41
C PRO A 92 -2.16 -7.86 19.85
N HIS A 93 -0.86 -8.03 20.06
CA HIS A 93 -0.19 -7.85 21.35
C HIS A 93 0.22 -6.39 21.61
N LEU A 94 0.02 -5.49 20.65
CA LEU A 94 0.28 -4.06 20.78
C LEU A 94 -1.04 -3.29 20.80
N ASN A 95 -1.10 -2.20 21.55
CA ASN A 95 -2.19 -1.25 21.44
C ASN A 95 -2.14 -0.47 20.11
N VAL A 96 -3.16 0.33 19.81
CA VAL A 96 -3.29 1.11 18.59
C VAL A 96 -2.10 2.04 18.37
N ARG A 97 -1.70 2.81 19.40
CA ARG A 97 -0.55 3.73 19.35
C ARG A 97 0.75 3.00 19.03
N ASP A 98 1.02 1.90 19.71
CA ASP A 98 2.25 1.15 19.53
C ASP A 98 2.28 0.40 18.18
N ASN A 99 1.11 0.01 17.64
CA ASN A 99 1.00 -0.45 16.26
C ASN A 99 1.46 0.63 15.27
N VAL A 100 0.94 1.84 15.38
CA VAL A 100 1.30 2.95 14.48
C VAL A 100 2.75 3.36 14.67
N ALA A 101 3.23 3.44 15.90
CA ALA A 101 4.62 3.82 16.23
C ALA A 101 5.67 2.78 15.82
N PHE A 102 5.25 1.54 15.49
CA PHE A 102 6.16 0.42 15.28
C PHE A 102 7.23 0.72 14.23
N GLY A 103 6.82 1.13 13.02
CA GLY A 103 7.76 1.42 11.92
C GLY A 103 8.74 2.54 12.23
N LEU A 104 8.32 3.59 12.94
CA LEU A 104 9.21 4.68 13.37
C LEU A 104 10.27 4.18 14.36
N ARG A 105 9.89 3.28 15.26
CA ARG A 105 10.82 2.69 16.23
C ARG A 105 11.88 1.82 15.54
N GLU A 106 11.49 1.05 14.53
CA GLU A 106 12.42 0.27 13.69
C GLU A 106 13.40 1.17 12.91
N GLN A 107 12.97 2.41 12.60
CA GLN A 107 13.83 3.45 12.01
C GLN A 107 14.74 4.16 13.03
N GLY A 108 14.70 3.75 14.32
CA GLY A 108 15.55 4.31 15.38
C GLY A 108 14.97 5.55 16.09
N VAL A 109 13.69 5.93 15.80
CA VAL A 109 13.03 7.02 16.53
C VAL A 109 12.77 6.61 17.98
N SER A 110 13.01 7.51 18.93
CA SER A 110 12.78 7.24 20.35
C SER A 110 11.32 6.85 20.61
N LYS A 111 11.08 6.01 21.63
CA LYS A 111 9.72 5.54 21.98
C LYS A 111 8.75 6.70 22.25
N ALA A 112 9.20 7.75 22.91
CA ALA A 112 8.37 8.91 23.22
C ALA A 112 7.99 9.69 21.96
N ALA A 113 8.97 9.99 21.09
CA ALA A 113 8.74 10.70 19.83
C ALA A 113 7.84 9.88 18.89
N ALA A 114 8.13 8.59 18.69
CA ALA A 114 7.33 7.72 17.84
C ALA A 114 5.86 7.60 18.32
N ARG A 115 5.62 7.60 19.63
CA ARG A 115 4.26 7.61 20.18
C ARG A 115 3.54 8.94 19.96
N ASN A 116 4.22 10.06 20.08
CA ASN A 116 3.65 11.38 19.79
C ASN A 116 3.26 11.50 18.31
N ASP A 117 4.15 11.06 17.39
CA ASP A 117 3.87 11.04 15.96
C ASP A 117 2.71 10.09 15.64
N ALA A 118 2.64 8.95 16.32
CA ALA A 118 1.52 8.01 16.18
C ALA A 118 0.19 8.62 16.62
N ASP A 119 0.15 9.32 17.75
CA ASP A 119 -1.07 10.00 18.21
C ASP A 119 -1.49 11.11 17.25
N ALA A 120 -0.57 11.89 16.72
CA ALA A 120 -0.85 12.90 15.71
C ALA A 120 -1.42 12.27 14.42
N ALA A 121 -0.84 11.15 13.96
CA ALA A 121 -1.32 10.41 12.81
C ALA A 121 -2.73 9.83 13.03
N LEU A 122 -3.04 9.34 14.22
CA LEU A 122 -4.39 8.87 14.57
C LEU A 122 -5.43 9.99 14.53
N VAL A 123 -5.06 11.21 14.96
CA VAL A 123 -5.95 12.39 14.86
C VAL A 123 -6.32 12.68 13.41
N SER A 124 -5.37 12.58 12.46
CA SER A 124 -5.60 12.89 11.04
C SER A 124 -6.67 12.01 10.38
N VAL A 125 -6.91 10.80 10.92
CA VAL A 125 -7.91 9.85 10.42
C VAL A 125 -9.13 9.68 11.35
N GLY A 126 -9.34 10.66 12.25
CA GLY A 126 -10.51 10.68 13.13
C GLY A 126 -10.48 9.67 14.27
N LEU A 127 -9.29 9.18 14.67
CA LEU A 127 -9.10 8.24 15.77
C LEU A 127 -8.41 8.89 16.98
N ALA A 128 -8.71 10.17 17.25
CA ALA A 128 -8.22 10.86 18.43
C ALA A 128 -8.58 10.10 19.71
N GLY A 129 -7.60 9.92 20.62
CA GLY A 129 -7.81 9.22 21.90
C GLY A 129 -7.85 7.68 21.82
N TYR A 130 -7.72 7.07 20.64
CA TYR A 130 -7.73 5.61 20.47
C TYR A 130 -6.42 4.93 20.84
N GLY A 131 -5.35 5.67 21.05
CA GLY A 131 -4.00 5.14 21.19
C GLY A 131 -3.82 4.03 22.23
N ALA A 132 -4.56 4.05 23.35
CA ALA A 132 -4.47 3.03 24.40
C ALA A 132 -5.36 1.79 24.16
N ARG A 133 -6.26 1.80 23.15
CA ARG A 133 -7.18 0.69 22.87
C ARG A 133 -6.43 -0.53 22.35
N ALA A 134 -6.96 -1.72 22.64
CA ALA A 134 -6.55 -2.95 22.00
C ALA A 134 -7.05 -2.95 20.53
N THR A 135 -6.24 -3.47 19.61
CA THR A 135 -6.63 -3.57 18.18
C THR A 135 -7.82 -4.48 17.95
N THR A 136 -8.03 -5.47 18.81
CA THR A 136 -9.15 -6.42 18.78
C THR A 136 -10.49 -5.78 19.18
N ALA A 137 -10.48 -4.62 19.82
CA ALA A 137 -11.68 -3.88 20.20
C ALA A 137 -12.15 -2.89 19.11
N LEU A 138 -11.47 -2.85 17.96
CA LEU A 138 -11.77 -1.96 16.86
C LEU A 138 -12.73 -2.59 15.86
N SER A 139 -13.62 -1.79 15.29
CA SER A 139 -14.39 -2.17 14.08
C SER A 139 -13.46 -2.34 12.87
N GLY A 140 -13.92 -3.03 11.82
CA GLY A 140 -13.14 -3.23 10.59
C GLY A 140 -12.66 -1.92 9.96
N GLY A 141 -13.50 -0.88 9.90
CA GLY A 141 -13.12 0.44 9.39
C GLY A 141 -12.10 1.17 10.28
N GLU A 142 -12.18 1.01 11.60
CA GLU A 142 -11.16 1.56 12.51
C GLU A 142 -9.83 0.82 12.36
N GLN A 143 -9.85 -0.52 12.24
CA GLN A 143 -8.65 -1.32 11.96
C GLN A 143 -7.99 -0.91 10.65
N GLN A 144 -8.78 -0.68 9.60
CA GLN A 144 -8.31 -0.19 8.31
C GLN A 144 -7.59 1.15 8.46
N ARG A 145 -8.19 2.14 9.13
CA ARG A 145 -7.56 3.45 9.36
C ARG A 145 -6.29 3.34 10.20
N VAL A 146 -6.25 2.49 11.21
CA VAL A 146 -5.02 2.23 11.99
C VAL A 146 -3.93 1.63 11.10
N ALA A 147 -4.25 0.64 10.25
CA ALA A 147 -3.30 0.04 9.33
C ALA A 147 -2.79 1.05 8.29
N LEU A 148 -3.68 1.94 7.81
CA LEU A 148 -3.30 3.00 6.88
C LEU A 148 -2.29 3.96 7.52
N VAL A 149 -2.59 4.54 8.69
CA VAL A 149 -1.66 5.49 9.32
C VAL A 149 -0.38 4.82 9.80
N ARG A 150 -0.40 3.53 10.18
CA ARG A 150 0.80 2.75 10.46
C ARG A 150 1.72 2.68 9.23
N ALA A 151 1.15 2.51 8.05
CA ALA A 151 1.90 2.49 6.80
C ALA A 151 2.43 3.89 6.43
N LEU A 152 1.63 4.95 6.65
CA LEU A 152 1.95 6.31 6.23
C LEU A 152 2.87 7.08 7.17
N VAL A 153 2.86 6.78 8.48
CA VAL A 153 3.66 7.51 9.49
C VAL A 153 5.16 7.44 9.21
N THR A 154 5.63 6.38 8.56
CA THR A 154 7.03 6.20 8.13
C THR A 154 7.38 6.99 6.88
N GLN A 155 6.43 7.70 6.28
CA GLN A 155 6.58 8.51 5.07
C GLN A 155 7.15 7.73 3.87
N PRO A 156 6.45 6.69 3.42
CA PRO A 156 6.93 5.84 2.35
C PRO A 156 6.97 6.61 1.02
N LYS A 157 7.91 6.24 0.14
CA LYS A 157 7.99 6.73 -1.24
C LYS A 157 6.91 6.14 -2.14
N LEU A 158 6.41 4.95 -1.77
CA LEU A 158 5.37 4.20 -2.45
C LEU A 158 4.51 3.47 -1.41
N LEU A 159 3.20 3.67 -1.47
CA LEU A 159 2.22 2.92 -0.69
C LEU A 159 1.65 1.82 -1.57
N LEU A 160 1.74 0.59 -1.12
CA LEU A 160 1.19 -0.61 -1.76
C LEU A 160 -0.06 -1.03 -0.98
N LEU A 161 -1.20 -1.13 -1.64
CA LEU A 161 -2.49 -1.49 -1.05
C LEU A 161 -2.98 -2.81 -1.66
N ASP A 162 -3.06 -3.86 -0.86
CA ASP A 162 -3.53 -5.18 -1.28
C ASP A 162 -4.99 -5.37 -0.85
N GLU A 163 -5.92 -5.12 -1.77
CA GLU A 163 -7.38 -5.25 -1.57
C GLU A 163 -7.88 -4.58 -0.26
N PRO A 164 -7.61 -3.28 -0.05
CA PRO A 164 -7.78 -2.64 1.25
C PRO A 164 -9.22 -2.65 1.78
N PHE A 165 -10.24 -2.82 0.91
CA PHE A 165 -11.64 -2.80 1.30
C PHE A 165 -12.31 -4.18 1.28
N SER A 166 -11.60 -5.25 0.91
CA SER A 166 -12.20 -6.59 0.76
C SER A 166 -12.73 -7.18 2.07
N ALA A 167 -12.14 -6.83 3.20
CA ALA A 167 -12.57 -7.29 4.53
C ALA A 167 -13.79 -6.53 5.09
N LEU A 168 -14.34 -5.55 4.36
CA LEU A 168 -15.45 -4.71 4.79
C LEU A 168 -16.75 -5.14 4.13
N ASP A 169 -17.88 -4.93 4.81
CA ASP A 169 -19.20 -5.12 4.21
C ASP A 169 -19.48 -4.10 3.08
N ALA A 170 -20.43 -4.44 2.19
CA ALA A 170 -20.68 -3.66 0.97
C ALA A 170 -21.17 -2.23 1.25
N ALA A 171 -21.95 -2.01 2.31
CA ALA A 171 -22.48 -0.68 2.66
C ALA A 171 -21.38 0.23 3.20
N LEU A 172 -20.51 -0.32 4.06
CA LEU A 172 -19.40 0.40 4.65
C LEU A 172 -18.30 0.70 3.60
N ARG A 173 -18.10 -0.20 2.63
CA ARG A 173 -17.13 -0.04 1.54
C ARG A 173 -17.31 1.26 0.77
N GLY A 174 -18.56 1.57 0.36
CA GLY A 174 -18.84 2.77 -0.44
C GLY A 174 -18.53 4.08 0.30
N GLN A 175 -18.83 4.14 1.59
CA GLN A 175 -18.56 5.32 2.43
C GLN A 175 -17.06 5.49 2.70
N LEU A 176 -16.36 4.40 2.99
CA LEU A 176 -14.94 4.45 3.33
C LEU A 176 -14.04 4.75 2.12
N ARG A 177 -14.41 4.32 0.90
CA ARG A 177 -13.64 4.64 -0.32
C ARG A 177 -13.48 6.15 -0.54
N ALA A 178 -14.56 6.92 -0.39
CA ALA A 178 -14.50 8.37 -0.57
C ALA A 178 -13.59 9.02 0.48
N ALA A 179 -13.69 8.59 1.74
CA ALA A 179 -12.88 9.12 2.83
C ALA A 179 -11.42 8.66 2.78
N PHE A 180 -11.12 7.50 2.20
CA PHE A 180 -9.80 6.87 2.25
C PHE A 180 -8.72 7.67 1.52
N LEU A 181 -9.03 8.23 0.34
CA LEU A 181 -8.10 9.10 -0.37
C LEU A 181 -7.83 10.39 0.42
N ASP A 182 -8.85 10.94 1.07
CA ASP A 182 -8.69 12.11 1.93
C ASP A 182 -7.88 11.78 3.18
N ASP A 183 -8.05 10.57 3.73
CA ASP A 183 -7.22 10.08 4.83
C ASP A 183 -5.75 9.95 4.40
N ILE A 184 -5.49 9.41 3.18
CA ILE A 184 -4.14 9.36 2.60
C ILE A 184 -3.58 10.77 2.44
N ARG A 185 -4.33 11.71 1.86
CA ARG A 185 -3.89 13.09 1.68
C ARG A 185 -3.56 13.75 3.02
N ARG A 186 -4.47 13.68 3.99
CA ARG A 186 -4.29 14.27 5.34
C ARG A 186 -3.10 13.67 6.10
N ALA A 187 -2.97 12.35 6.07
CA ALA A 187 -1.88 11.66 6.76
C ALA A 187 -0.51 11.95 6.14
N TRP A 188 -0.50 12.29 4.85
CA TRP A 188 0.72 12.65 4.11
C TRP A 188 0.96 14.15 3.98
N ASP A 189 0.03 15.00 4.41
CA ASP A 189 0.09 16.44 4.22
C ASP A 189 1.24 17.10 4.99
N GLY A 190 1.88 18.10 4.35
CA GLY A 190 2.84 19.01 4.97
C GLY A 190 4.28 18.50 5.17
N ARG A 191 4.68 17.30 4.71
CA ARG A 191 5.99 16.73 5.06
C ARG A 191 6.99 16.54 3.91
N THR A 192 6.57 16.57 2.64
CA THR A 192 7.49 16.50 1.49
C THR A 192 6.91 17.17 0.25
N GLU A 193 7.75 17.82 -0.57
CA GLU A 193 7.38 18.41 -1.88
C GLU A 193 7.22 17.36 -3.01
N SER A 194 7.44 16.07 -2.72
CA SER A 194 7.41 15.02 -3.73
C SER A 194 6.02 14.44 -3.92
N VAL A 195 5.65 14.19 -5.18
CA VAL A 195 4.44 13.45 -5.56
C VAL A 195 4.43 12.08 -4.89
N ARG A 196 3.32 11.76 -4.26
CA ARG A 196 3.11 10.55 -3.48
C ARG A 196 2.43 9.49 -4.35
N ARG A 197 2.93 8.26 -4.32
CA ARG A 197 2.49 7.19 -5.20
C ARG A 197 1.81 6.07 -4.44
N VAL A 198 0.68 5.64 -4.97
CA VAL A 198 -0.13 4.54 -4.43
C VAL A 198 -0.34 3.51 -5.54
N LEU A 199 0.05 2.28 -5.30
CA LEU A 199 -0.33 1.14 -6.14
C LEU A 199 -1.45 0.38 -5.43
N LEU A 200 -2.66 0.49 -5.97
CA LEU A 200 -3.87 -0.13 -5.45
C LEU A 200 -4.15 -1.43 -6.18
N VAL A 201 -4.11 -2.56 -5.49
CA VAL A 201 -4.61 -3.84 -6.00
C VAL A 201 -6.05 -4.02 -5.58
N THR A 202 -6.92 -4.31 -6.54
CA THR A 202 -8.33 -4.61 -6.31
C THR A 202 -8.89 -5.55 -7.37
N HIS A 203 -10.00 -6.21 -7.06
CA HIS A 203 -10.82 -6.93 -8.03
C HIS A 203 -12.10 -6.14 -8.40
N ASP A 204 -12.33 -4.99 -7.76
CA ASP A 204 -13.51 -4.15 -7.93
C ASP A 204 -13.20 -2.98 -8.90
N GLU A 205 -13.82 -3.01 -10.08
CA GLU A 205 -13.62 -1.96 -11.09
C GLU A 205 -14.16 -0.60 -10.65
N ALA A 206 -15.24 -0.56 -9.85
CA ALA A 206 -15.78 0.69 -9.33
C ALA A 206 -14.80 1.35 -8.36
N GLU A 207 -14.10 0.56 -7.53
CA GLU A 207 -13.01 1.04 -6.68
C GLU A 207 -11.87 1.63 -7.49
N ALA A 208 -11.42 0.88 -8.53
CA ALA A 208 -10.35 1.34 -9.39
C ALA A 208 -10.71 2.64 -10.13
N ARG A 209 -11.96 2.78 -10.61
CA ARG A 209 -12.43 4.02 -11.27
C ARG A 209 -12.56 5.20 -10.32
N GLN A 210 -12.98 4.95 -9.08
CA GLN A 210 -13.15 6.01 -8.09
C GLN A 210 -11.81 6.55 -7.56
N MET A 211 -10.79 5.67 -7.46
CA MET A 211 -9.54 6.00 -6.80
C MET A 211 -8.36 6.16 -7.76
N GLY A 212 -8.34 5.44 -8.88
CA GLY A 212 -7.19 5.34 -9.78
C GLY A 212 -7.17 6.41 -10.87
N HIS A 213 -6.03 7.04 -11.06
CA HIS A 213 -5.76 7.91 -12.21
C HIS A 213 -5.54 7.07 -13.47
N HIS A 214 -4.91 5.92 -13.31
CA HIS A 214 -4.70 4.91 -14.35
C HIS A 214 -5.03 3.52 -13.80
N ALA A 215 -5.44 2.63 -14.68
CA ALA A 215 -5.68 1.24 -14.32
C ALA A 215 -5.08 0.26 -15.32
N TRP A 216 -4.61 -0.84 -14.79
CA TRP A 216 -4.05 -1.97 -15.51
C TRP A 216 -4.73 -3.25 -15.05
N ARG A 217 -4.83 -4.23 -15.93
CA ARG A 217 -5.33 -5.57 -15.58
C ARG A 217 -4.21 -6.58 -15.68
N LEU A 218 -4.02 -7.36 -14.62
CA LEU A 218 -3.17 -8.55 -14.66
C LEU A 218 -4.01 -9.73 -15.12
N GLU A 219 -3.72 -10.20 -16.32
CA GLU A 219 -4.41 -11.31 -16.95
C GLU A 219 -3.40 -12.21 -17.67
N LYS A 220 -3.50 -13.54 -17.43
CA LYS A 220 -2.61 -14.56 -18.02
C LYS A 220 -1.11 -14.24 -17.90
N GLY A 221 -0.73 -13.66 -16.76
CA GLY A 221 0.65 -13.30 -16.47
C GLY A 221 1.14 -12.00 -17.07
N ALA A 222 0.31 -11.26 -17.82
CA ALA A 222 0.65 -9.99 -18.47
C ALA A 222 -0.14 -8.81 -17.88
N LEU A 223 0.42 -7.60 -17.99
CA LEU A 223 -0.26 -6.34 -17.64
C LEU A 223 -0.85 -5.70 -18.90
N VAL A 224 -2.16 -5.48 -18.90
CA VAL A 224 -2.90 -4.84 -19.99
C VAL A 224 -3.45 -3.50 -19.49
N PRO A 225 -3.21 -2.37 -20.19
CA PRO A 225 -3.76 -1.07 -19.79
C PRO A 225 -5.28 -1.06 -19.99
N LEU A 226 -6.00 -0.36 -19.08
CA LEU A 226 -7.45 -0.18 -19.16
C LEU A 226 -7.82 1.29 -19.44
N TRP A 227 -7.22 2.25 -18.71
CA TRP A 227 -7.34 3.70 -18.92
C TRP A 227 -6.16 4.44 -18.28
#